data_a335959eaf10829cd8bef3361846b9d3
#
_entry.id   a335959eaf10829cd8bef3361846b9d3
#
_cell.length_a   1.000
_cell.length_b   1.000
_cell.length_c   1.000
_cell.angle_alpha   90.00
_cell.angle_beta   90.00
_cell.angle_gamma   90.00
#
_symmetry.space_group_name_H-M   'P 1'
#
loop_
_entity.id
_entity.type
_entity.pdbx_description
1 polymer ?
#
loop_
_entity_poly.entity_id
_entity_poly.type
_entity_poly.pdbx_seq_one_letter_code
_entity_poly.pdbx_strand_id
1 'polypeptide(L)'
;MTDPHAPESRWSDLERPPLNERALRRGLIRPDGLWSSLDVVTATGSTNSDLSARARPGADGTPGAPEGTVLIAEEQTAGRGRLDRRWTAPARSGLFFSVLLRPGPGVPVHRYGWLPLLTGVAVATGLARAAGVDTALKWPNDLLVTVGGEERKAGGILAERAGDDAVVVGVGVNVSLHAAELPVPAAGSLALANAVSLDRDTLLRGVLRALERWYGEWREAGGDPAASRLQEAYAAGCATLGRTVRAVLPGDRELVGEAVAVDGDGRLVVTTEDGARHPVGAGDIVHLRPVA
;
A
#
# COMPACT_ATOMS: atom_id res chain seq x y z
N MET A 1 11.65 3.33 -37.48
CA MET A 1 10.19 3.05 -37.55
C MET A 1 10.01 1.64 -37.01
N THR A 2 9.72 1.50 -35.74
CA THR A 2 9.40 0.23 -35.10
C THR A 2 7.91 -0.04 -35.30
N ASP A 3 7.59 -1.20 -35.83
CA ASP A 3 6.23 -1.68 -36.09
C ASP A 3 5.45 -1.76 -34.76
N PRO A 4 4.33 -1.06 -34.57
CA PRO A 4 3.54 -1.10 -33.35
C PRO A 4 2.74 -2.42 -33.16
N HIS A 5 2.87 -3.37 -34.08
CA HIS A 5 2.22 -4.69 -34.06
C HIS A 5 3.21 -5.86 -34.06
N ALA A 6 4.47 -5.65 -33.67
CA ALA A 6 5.36 -6.80 -33.44
C ALA A 6 4.72 -7.68 -32.35
N PRO A 7 4.52 -9.01 -32.60
CA PRO A 7 3.96 -9.89 -31.58
C PRO A 7 4.87 -9.88 -30.37
N GLU A 8 4.29 -9.61 -29.18
CA GLU A 8 5.01 -9.73 -27.91
C GLU A 8 5.78 -11.04 -27.90
N SER A 9 7.07 -10.94 -27.68
CA SER A 9 7.95 -12.11 -27.67
C SER A 9 7.44 -13.13 -26.64
N ARG A 10 7.33 -14.41 -27.00
CA ARG A 10 7.05 -15.52 -26.07
C ARG A 10 7.95 -15.52 -24.84
N TRP A 11 9.07 -14.82 -24.90
CA TRP A 11 10.08 -14.72 -23.85
C TRP A 11 9.76 -13.64 -22.83
N SER A 12 8.93 -12.61 -23.15
CA SER A 12 8.48 -11.61 -22.18
C SER A 12 7.54 -12.21 -21.12
N ASP A 13 6.77 -13.24 -21.46
CA ASP A 13 5.89 -13.95 -20.54
C ASP A 13 6.65 -14.81 -19.50
N LEU A 14 7.89 -15.23 -19.82
CA LEU A 14 8.72 -16.01 -18.89
C LEU A 14 9.35 -15.14 -17.79
N GLU A 15 9.66 -13.89 -18.11
CA GLU A 15 10.22 -12.94 -17.12
C GLU A 15 9.16 -12.41 -16.17
N ARG A 16 7.92 -12.24 -16.65
CA ARG A 16 6.78 -11.69 -15.89
C ARG A 16 5.53 -12.53 -16.11
N PRO A 17 5.48 -13.76 -15.58
CA PRO A 17 4.35 -14.65 -15.78
C PRO A 17 3.08 -14.04 -15.19
N PRO A 18 1.89 -14.28 -15.80
CA PRO A 18 0.63 -13.82 -15.25
C PRO A 18 0.37 -14.45 -13.89
N LEU A 19 -0.39 -13.75 -13.04
CA LEU A 19 -0.85 -14.27 -11.75
C LEU A 19 -1.80 -15.46 -11.94
N ASN A 20 -1.65 -16.46 -11.10
CA ASN A 20 -2.50 -17.65 -11.11
C ASN A 20 -3.72 -17.45 -10.19
N GLU A 21 -4.76 -16.82 -10.74
CA GLU A 21 -6.00 -16.52 -10.01
C GLU A 21 -6.56 -17.75 -9.29
N ARG A 22 -6.62 -18.91 -9.97
CA ARG A 22 -7.16 -20.14 -9.37
C ARG A 22 -6.34 -20.61 -8.16
N ALA A 23 -5.02 -20.49 -8.21
CA ALA A 23 -4.15 -20.84 -7.08
C ALA A 23 -4.26 -19.82 -5.94
N LEU A 24 -4.39 -18.54 -6.27
CA LEU A 24 -4.62 -17.47 -5.28
C LEU A 24 -5.94 -17.66 -4.56
N ARG A 25 -7.04 -17.89 -5.28
CA ARG A 25 -8.36 -18.15 -4.69
C ARG A 25 -8.35 -19.35 -3.73
N ARG A 26 -7.76 -20.48 -4.16
CA ARG A 26 -7.64 -21.68 -3.31
C ARG A 26 -6.79 -21.44 -2.04
N GLY A 27 -5.79 -20.59 -2.12
CA GLY A 27 -4.89 -20.32 -1.01
C GLY A 27 -5.33 -19.24 -0.02
N LEU A 28 -6.29 -18.41 -0.41
CA LEU A 28 -6.70 -17.22 0.34
C LEU A 28 -8.17 -17.24 0.75
N ILE A 29 -9.09 -17.69 -0.11
CA ILE A 29 -10.51 -17.72 0.22
C ILE A 29 -10.80 -18.94 1.09
N ARG A 30 -11.30 -18.69 2.31
CA ARG A 30 -11.63 -19.70 3.32
C ARG A 30 -12.98 -19.34 3.94
N PRO A 31 -13.77 -20.32 4.41
CA PRO A 31 -15.09 -20.08 5.01
C PRO A 31 -15.04 -19.05 6.16
N ASP A 32 -14.04 -19.13 7.02
CA ASP A 32 -13.88 -18.26 8.20
C ASP A 32 -12.80 -17.18 8.00
N GLY A 33 -12.36 -16.94 6.75
CA GLY A 33 -11.36 -15.94 6.41
C GLY A 33 -11.96 -14.58 6.08
N LEU A 34 -11.13 -13.55 6.09
CA LEU A 34 -11.54 -12.20 5.67
C LEU A 34 -11.90 -12.14 4.18
N TRP A 35 -11.15 -12.86 3.33
CA TRP A 35 -11.26 -12.73 1.88
C TRP A 35 -12.48 -13.49 1.36
N SER A 36 -13.48 -12.74 0.87
CA SER A 36 -14.75 -13.27 0.33
C SER A 36 -14.69 -13.57 -1.16
N SER A 37 -13.95 -12.77 -1.92
CA SER A 37 -13.74 -12.95 -3.36
C SER A 37 -12.41 -12.39 -3.80
N LEU A 38 -11.88 -12.90 -4.92
CA LEU A 38 -10.62 -12.45 -5.51
C LEU A 38 -10.73 -12.55 -7.03
N ASP A 39 -10.52 -11.44 -7.72
CA ASP A 39 -10.53 -11.34 -9.17
C ASP A 39 -9.18 -10.81 -9.67
N VAL A 40 -8.66 -11.44 -10.73
CA VAL A 40 -7.49 -10.96 -11.46
C VAL A 40 -7.92 -10.50 -12.84
N VAL A 41 -7.74 -9.21 -13.15
CA VAL A 41 -8.05 -8.64 -14.46
C VAL A 41 -6.76 -8.34 -15.22
N THR A 42 -6.78 -8.51 -16.54
CA THR A 42 -5.61 -8.25 -17.39
C THR A 42 -5.22 -6.78 -17.35
N ALA A 43 -6.19 -5.87 -17.42
CA ALA A 43 -5.97 -4.43 -17.32
C ALA A 43 -7.20 -3.72 -16.77
N THR A 44 -6.96 -2.62 -16.08
CA THR A 44 -8.02 -1.68 -15.69
C THR A 44 -7.48 -0.27 -15.62
N GLY A 45 -8.35 0.73 -15.53
CA GLY A 45 -7.95 2.09 -15.23
C GLY A 45 -7.29 2.19 -13.85
N SER A 46 -7.99 1.77 -12.81
CA SER A 46 -7.52 1.75 -11.43
C SER A 46 -8.32 0.75 -10.60
N THR A 47 -7.63 -0.17 -9.93
CA THR A 47 -8.27 -1.15 -9.02
C THR A 47 -9.05 -0.46 -7.88
N ASN A 48 -8.56 0.68 -7.35
CA ASN A 48 -9.28 1.45 -6.34
C ASN A 48 -10.61 2.01 -6.89
N SER A 49 -10.57 2.62 -8.08
CA SER A 49 -11.77 3.20 -8.68
C SER A 49 -12.83 2.14 -8.98
N ASP A 50 -12.40 1.01 -9.56
CA ASP A 50 -13.30 -0.09 -9.91
C ASP A 50 -13.90 -0.74 -8.66
N LEU A 51 -13.06 -1.00 -7.65
CA LEU A 51 -13.54 -1.61 -6.41
C LEU A 51 -14.43 -0.65 -5.62
N SER A 52 -14.15 0.65 -5.63
CA SER A 52 -15.02 1.67 -5.03
C SER A 52 -16.38 1.76 -5.74
N ALA A 53 -16.42 1.58 -7.06
CA ALA A 53 -17.68 1.50 -7.79
C ALA A 53 -18.46 0.23 -7.42
N ARG A 54 -17.79 -0.93 -7.34
CA ARG A 54 -18.40 -2.22 -6.95
C ARG A 54 -18.88 -2.22 -5.49
N ALA A 55 -18.28 -1.45 -4.60
CA ALA A 55 -18.65 -1.37 -3.18
C ALA A 55 -20.03 -0.73 -2.96
N ARG A 56 -20.54 0.04 -3.93
CA ARG A 56 -21.83 0.72 -3.85
C ARG A 56 -22.95 -0.21 -4.29
N PRO A 57 -24.14 -0.12 -3.67
CA PRO A 57 -25.32 -0.81 -4.18
C PRO A 57 -25.64 -0.37 -5.62
N GLY A 58 -26.09 -1.31 -6.43
CA GLY A 58 -26.57 -1.01 -7.78
C GLY A 58 -27.87 -0.19 -7.75
N ALA A 59 -28.17 0.54 -8.83
CA ALA A 59 -29.40 1.31 -8.97
C ALA A 59 -30.66 0.43 -8.99
N ASP A 60 -30.50 -0.86 -9.30
CA ASP A 60 -31.52 -1.90 -9.28
C ASP A 60 -31.71 -2.56 -7.89
N GLY A 61 -31.02 -2.07 -6.87
CA GLY A 61 -31.06 -2.62 -5.52
C GLY A 61 -30.15 -3.83 -5.29
N THR A 62 -29.32 -4.22 -6.26
CA THR A 62 -28.30 -5.27 -6.01
C THR A 62 -27.31 -4.82 -4.94
N PRO A 63 -26.99 -5.68 -3.95
CA PRO A 63 -26.00 -5.35 -2.93
C PRO A 63 -24.65 -5.03 -3.56
N GLY A 64 -23.95 -4.05 -2.99
CA GLY A 64 -22.57 -3.81 -3.35
C GLY A 64 -21.65 -4.97 -2.95
N ALA A 65 -20.43 -4.96 -3.44
CA ALA A 65 -19.41 -5.96 -3.11
C ALA A 65 -19.26 -6.14 -1.58
N PRO A 66 -19.16 -7.37 -1.08
CA PRO A 66 -18.98 -7.64 0.34
C PRO A 66 -17.58 -7.25 0.83
N GLU A 67 -17.43 -7.13 2.16
CA GLU A 67 -16.11 -7.04 2.79
C GLU A 67 -15.22 -8.20 2.34
N GLY A 68 -13.92 -7.93 2.24
CA GLY A 68 -12.95 -8.95 1.82
C GLY A 68 -12.91 -9.21 0.32
N THR A 69 -13.59 -8.40 -0.49
CA THR A 69 -13.41 -8.43 -1.95
C THR A 69 -12.03 -7.89 -2.32
N VAL A 70 -11.29 -8.66 -3.11
CA VAL A 70 -9.96 -8.32 -3.62
C VAL A 70 -10.00 -8.19 -5.13
N LEU A 71 -9.57 -7.05 -5.66
CA LEU A 71 -9.40 -6.82 -7.10
C LEU A 71 -7.92 -6.59 -7.41
N ILE A 72 -7.38 -7.40 -8.32
CA ILE A 72 -5.99 -7.36 -8.74
C ILE A 72 -5.94 -7.06 -10.23
N ALA A 73 -5.01 -6.22 -10.67
CA ALA A 73 -4.76 -5.97 -12.09
C ALA A 73 -3.33 -6.32 -12.47
N GLU A 74 -3.17 -6.93 -13.65
CA GLU A 74 -1.85 -7.13 -14.25
C GLU A 74 -1.27 -5.80 -14.75
N GLU A 75 -2.15 -4.85 -15.14
CA GLU A 75 -1.80 -3.51 -15.57
C GLU A 75 -2.83 -2.49 -15.10
N GLN A 76 -2.37 -1.28 -14.72
CA GLN A 76 -3.22 -0.13 -14.50
C GLN A 76 -2.87 0.99 -15.49
N THR A 77 -3.83 1.38 -16.34
CA THR A 77 -3.65 2.43 -17.35
C THR A 77 -3.83 3.85 -16.79
N ALA A 78 -4.51 3.98 -15.65
CA ALA A 78 -4.75 5.23 -14.94
C ALA A 78 -4.58 5.03 -13.42
N GLY A 79 -3.51 4.32 -13.02
CA GLY A 79 -3.20 4.07 -11.61
C GLY A 79 -3.08 5.37 -10.82
N ARG A 80 -3.60 5.36 -9.57
CA ARG A 80 -3.74 6.55 -8.72
C ARG A 80 -2.85 6.48 -7.50
N GLY A 81 -2.32 7.62 -7.11
CA GLY A 81 -1.67 7.87 -5.83
C GLY A 81 -2.39 9.00 -5.08
N ARG A 82 -1.87 9.40 -3.92
CA ARG A 82 -2.38 10.54 -3.15
C ARG A 82 -2.17 11.85 -3.92
N LEU A 83 -3.03 12.85 -3.65
CA LEU A 83 -2.93 14.21 -4.21
C LEU A 83 -2.87 14.18 -5.76
N ASP A 84 -3.74 13.38 -6.37
CA ASP A 84 -3.89 13.22 -7.82
C ASP A 84 -2.61 12.79 -8.57
N ARG A 85 -1.61 12.28 -7.84
CA ARG A 85 -0.43 11.68 -8.46
C ARG A 85 -0.80 10.41 -9.20
N ARG A 86 -0.12 10.17 -10.32
CA ARG A 86 -0.28 8.93 -11.07
C ARG A 86 0.67 7.86 -10.56
N TRP A 87 0.19 6.61 -10.59
CA TRP A 87 1.01 5.41 -10.42
C TRP A 87 1.14 4.71 -11.77
N THR A 88 2.35 4.59 -12.28
CA THR A 88 2.64 3.96 -13.57
C THR A 88 3.71 2.89 -13.41
N ALA A 89 3.50 1.74 -14.01
CA ALA A 89 4.47 0.66 -14.10
C ALA A 89 4.11 -0.21 -15.32
N PRO A 90 5.08 -0.88 -15.94
CA PRO A 90 4.81 -1.83 -17.01
C PRO A 90 3.88 -2.97 -16.55
N ALA A 91 3.13 -3.54 -17.48
CA ALA A 91 2.27 -4.69 -17.21
C ALA A 91 3.06 -5.82 -16.54
N ARG A 92 2.45 -6.48 -15.52
CA ARG A 92 3.03 -7.63 -14.79
C ARG A 92 4.35 -7.35 -14.06
N SER A 93 4.79 -6.08 -13.98
CA SER A 93 6.04 -5.72 -13.31
C SER A 93 5.90 -5.52 -11.79
N GLY A 94 4.69 -5.51 -11.29
CA GLY A 94 4.38 -5.23 -9.90
C GLY A 94 3.18 -5.98 -9.36
N LEU A 95 2.81 -5.67 -8.13
CA LEU A 95 1.55 -6.04 -7.51
C LEU A 95 0.67 -4.79 -7.47
N PHE A 96 -0.46 -4.82 -8.16
CA PHE A 96 -1.46 -3.74 -8.21
C PHE A 96 -2.79 -4.32 -7.80
N PHE A 97 -3.21 -4.06 -6.58
CA PHE A 97 -4.46 -4.61 -6.06
C PHE A 97 -5.14 -3.66 -5.09
N SER A 98 -6.43 -3.86 -4.92
CA SER A 98 -7.24 -3.16 -3.93
C SER A 98 -8.08 -4.15 -3.14
N VAL A 99 -8.31 -3.85 -1.88
CA VAL A 99 -9.15 -4.64 -0.97
C VAL A 99 -10.27 -3.77 -0.42
N LEU A 100 -11.45 -4.34 -0.26
CA LEU A 100 -12.60 -3.69 0.35
C LEU A 100 -12.71 -4.11 1.82
N LEU A 101 -12.62 -3.14 2.72
CA LEU A 101 -12.70 -3.32 4.15
C LEU A 101 -13.93 -2.59 4.71
N ARG A 102 -14.59 -3.21 5.71
CA ARG A 102 -15.70 -2.63 6.47
C ARG A 102 -15.40 -2.80 7.96
N PRO A 103 -14.71 -1.84 8.62
CA PRO A 103 -14.29 -1.99 10.01
C PRO A 103 -15.45 -2.23 10.99
N GLY A 104 -16.67 -1.83 10.60
CA GLY A 104 -17.87 -2.03 11.38
C GLY A 104 -18.06 -0.98 12.50
N PRO A 105 -19.21 -1.05 13.19
CA PRO A 105 -19.59 -0.03 14.19
C PRO A 105 -18.71 -0.04 15.46
N GLY A 106 -17.98 -1.12 15.69
CA GLY A 106 -17.04 -1.24 16.82
C GLY A 106 -15.75 -0.42 16.65
N VAL A 107 -15.48 0.09 15.44
CA VAL A 107 -14.27 0.88 15.15
C VAL A 107 -14.65 2.32 14.83
N PRO A 108 -14.28 3.30 15.67
CA PRO A 108 -14.57 4.70 15.42
C PRO A 108 -13.91 5.22 14.15
N VAL A 109 -14.60 6.06 13.37
CA VAL A 109 -14.13 6.58 12.06
C VAL A 109 -12.80 7.33 12.16
N HIS A 110 -12.51 8.02 13.28
CA HIS A 110 -11.23 8.71 13.47
C HIS A 110 -10.03 7.73 13.49
N ARG A 111 -10.26 6.45 13.80
CA ARG A 111 -9.25 5.39 13.77
C ARG A 111 -8.92 4.89 12.34
N TYR A 112 -9.74 5.24 11.34
CA TYR A 112 -9.51 4.82 9.94
C TYR A 112 -8.22 5.38 9.33
N GLY A 113 -7.63 6.42 9.93
CA GLY A 113 -6.28 6.88 9.61
C GLY A 113 -5.21 5.80 9.74
N TRP A 114 -5.48 4.76 10.54
CA TRP A 114 -4.59 3.61 10.69
C TRP A 114 -4.65 2.60 9.55
N LEU A 115 -5.68 2.56 8.72
CA LEU A 115 -5.82 1.56 7.65
C LEU A 115 -4.64 1.57 6.64
N PRO A 116 -4.19 2.71 6.10
CA PRO A 116 -3.01 2.71 5.25
C PRO A 116 -1.73 2.32 5.99
N LEU A 117 -1.57 2.68 7.27
CA LEU A 117 -0.41 2.35 8.08
C LEU A 117 -0.36 0.86 8.40
N LEU A 118 -1.50 0.28 8.81
CA LEU A 118 -1.71 -1.14 9.00
C LEU A 118 -1.38 -1.93 7.73
N THR A 119 -1.87 -1.46 6.59
CA THR A 119 -1.57 -2.08 5.30
C THR A 119 -0.07 -2.02 5.00
N GLY A 120 0.60 -0.91 5.33
CA GLY A 120 2.06 -0.80 5.24
C GLY A 120 2.79 -1.87 6.05
N VAL A 121 2.39 -2.07 7.32
CA VAL A 121 2.95 -3.13 8.20
C VAL A 121 2.70 -4.51 7.59
N ALA A 122 1.49 -4.74 7.06
CA ALA A 122 1.14 -6.01 6.43
C ALA A 122 1.97 -6.29 5.17
N VAL A 123 2.15 -5.28 4.31
CA VAL A 123 2.99 -5.39 3.11
C VAL A 123 4.43 -5.68 3.50
N ALA A 124 5.02 -4.89 4.41
CA ALA A 124 6.38 -5.10 4.90
C ALA A 124 6.56 -6.51 5.49
N THR A 125 5.64 -6.96 6.34
CA THR A 125 5.66 -8.32 6.93
C THR A 125 5.58 -9.41 5.87
N GLY A 126 4.69 -9.26 4.89
CA GLY A 126 4.50 -10.23 3.81
C GLY A 126 5.73 -10.33 2.90
N LEU A 127 6.32 -9.20 2.54
CA LEU A 127 7.51 -9.13 1.69
C LEU A 127 8.76 -9.65 2.40
N ALA A 128 8.98 -9.31 3.67
CA ALA A 128 10.11 -9.85 4.44
C ALA A 128 10.10 -11.39 4.46
N ARG A 129 8.92 -11.99 4.64
CA ARG A 129 8.77 -13.45 4.68
C ARG A 129 8.86 -14.12 3.31
N ALA A 130 8.32 -13.50 2.27
CA ALA A 130 8.17 -14.11 0.94
C ALA A 130 9.33 -13.76 0.01
N ALA A 131 9.90 -12.58 0.12
CA ALA A 131 10.96 -12.06 -0.75
C ALA A 131 12.32 -11.95 -0.04
N GLY A 132 12.38 -12.12 1.28
CA GLY A 132 13.62 -11.95 2.04
C GLY A 132 14.21 -10.55 1.91
N VAL A 133 13.37 -9.53 1.71
CA VAL A 133 13.79 -8.15 1.53
C VAL A 133 13.33 -7.29 2.71
N ASP A 134 14.24 -6.54 3.28
CA ASP A 134 13.91 -5.57 4.30
C ASP A 134 13.30 -4.33 3.66
N THR A 135 12.17 -3.93 4.22
CA THR A 135 11.45 -2.74 3.78
C THR A 135 11.26 -1.79 4.95
N ALA A 136 11.29 -0.50 4.68
CA ALA A 136 10.95 0.53 5.65
C ALA A 136 9.65 1.25 5.24
N LEU A 137 8.94 1.77 6.24
CA LEU A 137 7.71 2.53 6.02
C LEU A 137 8.02 4.03 6.10
N LYS A 138 7.59 4.78 5.11
CA LYS A 138 7.62 6.25 5.17
C LYS A 138 6.20 6.76 5.34
N TRP A 139 5.95 7.42 6.46
CA TRP A 139 4.65 8.01 6.72
C TRP A 139 4.26 9.01 5.61
N PRO A 140 2.99 9.03 5.15
CA PRO A 140 1.88 8.21 5.66
C PRO A 140 1.66 6.90 4.90
N ASN A 141 2.30 6.65 3.75
CA ASN A 141 1.78 5.65 2.81
C ASN A 141 2.81 5.04 1.86
N ASP A 142 4.10 5.29 2.06
CA ASP A 142 5.14 4.81 1.17
C ASP A 142 5.88 3.61 1.76
N LEU A 143 6.19 2.65 0.89
CA LEU A 143 7.07 1.52 1.16
C LEU A 143 8.45 1.84 0.53
N LEU A 144 9.48 1.76 1.34
CA LEU A 144 10.87 1.98 0.92
C LEU A 144 11.64 0.66 0.89
N VAL A 145 12.60 0.57 -0.02
CA VAL A 145 13.65 -0.46 -0.07
C VAL A 145 15.00 0.20 -0.17
N THR A 146 16.05 -0.50 0.23
CA THR A 146 17.42 -0.02 0.08
C THR A 146 18.02 -0.53 -1.24
N VAL A 147 18.44 0.39 -2.09
CA VAL A 147 19.09 0.10 -3.37
C VAL A 147 20.42 0.86 -3.43
N GLY A 148 21.53 0.14 -3.48
CA GLY A 148 22.85 0.77 -3.49
C GLY A 148 23.16 1.65 -2.26
N GLY A 149 22.57 1.31 -1.09
CA GLY A 149 22.73 2.07 0.16
C GLY A 149 21.77 3.27 0.30
N GLU A 150 20.89 3.50 -0.69
CA GLU A 150 19.91 4.60 -0.65
C GLU A 150 18.48 4.07 -0.47
N GLU A 151 17.69 4.76 0.35
CA GLU A 151 16.26 4.51 0.47
C GLU A 151 15.53 4.96 -0.81
N ARG A 152 14.81 4.03 -1.45
CA ARG A 152 14.00 4.29 -2.65
C ARG A 152 12.59 3.78 -2.50
N LYS A 153 11.63 4.48 -3.06
CA LYS A 153 10.22 4.12 -2.99
C LYS A 153 9.92 2.92 -3.89
N ALA A 154 9.61 1.78 -3.29
CA ALA A 154 9.20 0.56 -4.00
C ALA A 154 7.67 0.36 -4.01
N GLY A 155 6.92 1.08 -3.19
CA GLY A 155 5.48 0.91 -3.13
C GLY A 155 4.74 2.11 -2.57
N GLY A 156 3.42 2.11 -2.76
CA GLY A 156 2.52 3.09 -2.22
C GLY A 156 1.17 2.49 -1.86
N ILE A 157 0.51 3.08 -0.88
CA ILE A 157 -0.80 2.67 -0.38
C ILE A 157 -1.77 3.85 -0.51
N LEU A 158 -2.98 3.59 -0.97
CA LEU A 158 -4.03 4.59 -1.12
C LEU A 158 -5.34 4.08 -0.51
N ALA A 159 -5.73 4.63 0.63
CA ALA A 159 -7.01 4.33 1.27
C ALA A 159 -8.04 5.41 0.92
N GLU A 160 -9.20 5.01 0.44
CA GLU A 160 -10.30 5.89 0.04
C GLU A 160 -11.63 5.37 0.61
N ARG A 161 -12.46 6.27 1.11
CA ARG A 161 -13.81 5.90 1.55
C ARG A 161 -14.68 5.52 0.34
N ALA A 162 -15.44 4.45 0.49
CA ALA A 162 -16.35 3.94 -0.53
C ALA A 162 -17.77 3.84 0.03
N GLY A 163 -18.38 4.99 0.31
CA GLY A 163 -19.64 5.12 1.03
C GLY A 163 -19.41 5.38 2.53
N ASP A 164 -20.42 5.07 3.36
CA ASP A 164 -20.42 5.46 4.78
C ASP A 164 -19.61 4.52 5.66
N ASP A 165 -19.61 3.23 5.37
CA ASP A 165 -19.07 2.16 6.21
C ASP A 165 -17.87 1.41 5.59
N ALA A 166 -17.50 1.72 4.34
CA ALA A 166 -16.48 1.00 3.60
C ALA A 166 -15.26 1.85 3.28
N VAL A 167 -14.10 1.19 3.23
CA VAL A 167 -12.84 1.75 2.78
C VAL A 167 -12.22 0.81 1.75
N VAL A 168 -11.85 1.35 0.61
CA VAL A 168 -11.03 0.65 -0.37
C VAL A 168 -9.57 1.02 -0.13
N VAL A 169 -8.74 0.01 0.08
CA VAL A 169 -7.31 0.18 0.28
C VAL A 169 -6.56 -0.41 -0.90
N GLY A 170 -5.97 0.46 -1.71
CA GLY A 170 -5.14 0.08 -2.84
C GLY A 170 -3.67 0.00 -2.47
N VAL A 171 -2.98 -0.94 -3.06
CA VAL A 171 -1.56 -1.20 -2.89
C VAL A 171 -0.91 -1.33 -4.26
N GLY A 172 0.15 -0.55 -4.48
CA GLY A 172 1.06 -0.70 -5.61
C GLY A 172 2.46 -1.02 -5.10
N VAL A 173 3.05 -2.14 -5.57
CA VAL A 173 4.44 -2.51 -5.25
C VAL A 173 5.19 -2.81 -6.53
N ASN A 174 6.32 -2.15 -6.72
CA ASN A 174 7.26 -2.43 -7.81
C ASN A 174 8.01 -3.72 -7.48
N VAL A 175 7.79 -4.78 -8.24
CA VAL A 175 8.41 -6.09 -8.01
C VAL A 175 9.65 -6.27 -8.91
N SER A 176 9.46 -6.34 -10.21
CA SER A 176 10.50 -6.71 -11.18
C SER A 176 10.96 -5.56 -12.09
N LEU A 177 10.70 -4.30 -11.72
CA LEU A 177 11.17 -3.16 -12.52
C LEU A 177 12.70 -3.09 -12.50
N HIS A 178 13.29 -2.94 -13.68
CA HIS A 178 14.69 -2.64 -13.88
C HIS A 178 14.95 -1.12 -13.80
N ALA A 179 16.21 -0.71 -13.65
CA ALA A 179 16.56 0.70 -13.50
C ALA A 179 16.04 1.60 -14.64
N ALA A 180 16.03 1.10 -15.87
CA ALA A 180 15.54 1.82 -17.06
C ALA A 180 14.00 2.00 -17.10
N GLU A 181 13.27 1.20 -16.32
CA GLU A 181 11.79 1.24 -16.25
C GLU A 181 11.26 2.10 -15.10
N LEU A 182 12.15 2.58 -14.23
CA LEU A 182 11.75 3.40 -13.10
C LEU A 182 11.19 4.76 -13.55
N PRO A 183 10.01 5.16 -13.04
CA PRO A 183 9.37 6.41 -13.47
C PRO A 183 10.12 7.66 -12.99
N VAL A 184 10.86 7.55 -11.91
CA VAL A 184 11.67 8.64 -11.31
C VAL A 184 12.91 8.06 -10.60
N PRO A 185 14.00 8.83 -10.44
CA PRO A 185 15.23 8.35 -9.79
C PRO A 185 15.05 7.86 -8.35
N ALA A 186 14.07 8.43 -7.62
CA ALA A 186 13.75 8.04 -6.24
C ALA A 186 12.91 6.76 -6.13
N ALA A 187 12.48 6.18 -7.28
CA ALA A 187 11.78 4.90 -7.27
C ALA A 187 12.76 3.74 -7.12
N GLY A 188 12.26 2.64 -6.59
CA GLY A 188 12.95 1.36 -6.44
C GLY A 188 12.02 0.20 -6.76
N SER A 189 12.55 -1.01 -6.72
CA SER A 189 11.81 -2.26 -6.86
C SER A 189 12.41 -3.35 -5.99
N LEU A 190 11.67 -4.42 -5.77
CA LEU A 190 12.19 -5.58 -5.03
C LEU A 190 13.39 -6.21 -5.76
N ALA A 191 13.36 -6.26 -7.10
CA ALA A 191 14.47 -6.75 -7.91
C ALA A 191 15.75 -5.94 -7.68
N LEU A 192 15.65 -4.62 -7.66
CA LEU A 192 16.81 -3.74 -7.42
C LEU A 192 17.31 -3.80 -5.97
N ALA A 193 16.46 -4.21 -5.03
CA ALA A 193 16.82 -4.45 -3.64
C ALA A 193 17.32 -5.89 -3.40
N ASN A 194 17.62 -6.65 -4.46
CA ASN A 194 18.12 -8.02 -4.40
C ASN A 194 17.20 -9.00 -3.64
N ALA A 195 15.88 -8.87 -3.81
CA ALA A 195 14.93 -9.81 -3.24
C ALA A 195 15.21 -11.24 -3.72
N VAL A 196 15.13 -12.22 -2.80
CA VAL A 196 15.40 -13.63 -3.11
C VAL A 196 14.29 -14.29 -3.93
N SER A 197 13.11 -13.69 -3.95
CA SER A 197 11.98 -14.13 -4.77
C SER A 197 11.22 -12.95 -5.33
N LEU A 198 10.89 -13.04 -6.60
CA LEU A 198 10.03 -12.10 -7.34
C LEU A 198 8.71 -12.77 -7.78
N ASP A 199 8.41 -13.98 -7.28
CA ASP A 199 7.17 -14.69 -7.59
C ASP A 199 5.98 -13.94 -6.99
N ARG A 200 5.24 -13.25 -7.87
CA ARG A 200 4.11 -12.38 -7.51
C ARG A 200 2.98 -13.12 -6.81
N ASP A 201 2.74 -14.40 -7.14
CA ASP A 201 1.72 -15.22 -6.46
C ASP A 201 2.10 -15.44 -4.98
N THR A 202 3.34 -15.77 -4.72
CA THR A 202 3.86 -15.99 -3.37
C THR A 202 3.90 -14.69 -2.58
N LEU A 203 4.35 -13.59 -3.19
CA LEU A 203 4.37 -12.27 -2.57
C LEU A 203 2.96 -11.82 -2.19
N LEU A 204 2.01 -11.90 -3.12
CA LEU A 204 0.62 -11.47 -2.89
C LEU A 204 -0.06 -12.29 -1.79
N ARG A 205 0.12 -13.62 -1.79
CA ARG A 205 -0.38 -14.48 -0.70
C ARG A 205 0.20 -14.09 0.65
N GLY A 206 1.50 -13.82 0.71
CA GLY A 206 2.16 -13.37 1.92
C GLY A 206 1.58 -12.06 2.45
N VAL A 207 1.42 -11.08 1.59
CA VAL A 207 0.85 -9.77 1.91
C VAL A 207 -0.60 -9.88 2.37
N LEU A 208 -1.47 -10.57 1.62
CA LEU A 208 -2.89 -10.68 1.96
C LEU A 208 -3.12 -11.44 3.27
N ARG A 209 -2.34 -12.49 3.57
CA ARG A 209 -2.40 -13.19 4.87
C ARG A 209 -1.94 -12.30 6.02
N ALA A 210 -0.91 -11.50 5.81
CA ALA A 210 -0.46 -10.55 6.82
C ALA A 210 -1.50 -9.45 7.06
N LEU A 211 -2.15 -8.97 5.98
CA LEU A 211 -3.21 -7.96 6.06
C LEU A 211 -4.44 -8.49 6.79
N GLU A 212 -4.89 -9.71 6.47
CA GLU A 212 -5.98 -10.37 7.18
C GLU A 212 -5.72 -10.43 8.69
N ARG A 213 -4.52 -10.83 9.10
CA ARG A 213 -4.12 -10.92 10.50
C ARG A 213 -4.11 -9.55 11.19
N TRP A 214 -3.37 -8.58 10.64
CA TRP A 214 -3.24 -7.25 11.24
C TRP A 214 -4.58 -6.50 11.31
N TYR A 215 -5.40 -6.64 10.27
CA TYR A 215 -6.73 -6.03 10.24
C TYR A 215 -7.67 -6.69 11.25
N GLY A 216 -7.64 -8.02 11.37
CA GLY A 216 -8.42 -8.75 12.38
C GLY A 216 -8.06 -8.33 13.80
N GLU A 217 -6.76 -8.38 14.16
CA GLU A 217 -6.26 -7.98 15.48
C GLU A 217 -6.62 -6.52 15.81
N TRP A 218 -6.47 -5.61 14.86
CA TRP A 218 -6.83 -4.20 15.03
C TRP A 218 -8.34 -4.00 15.21
N ARG A 219 -9.16 -4.69 14.41
CA ARG A 219 -10.62 -4.62 14.50
C ARG A 219 -11.15 -5.20 15.81
N GLU A 220 -10.61 -6.34 16.25
CA GLU A 220 -10.94 -6.96 17.54
C GLU A 220 -10.59 -6.06 18.73
N ALA A 221 -9.54 -5.26 18.61
CA ALA A 221 -9.17 -4.23 19.59
C ALA A 221 -10.01 -2.94 19.48
N GLY A 222 -11.14 -2.93 18.75
CA GLY A 222 -11.97 -1.73 18.55
C GLY A 222 -11.26 -0.62 17.78
N GLY A 223 -10.27 -0.95 16.94
CA GLY A 223 -9.47 0.01 16.20
C GLY A 223 -8.36 0.68 17.03
N ASP A 224 -8.10 0.20 18.25
CA ASP A 224 -7.02 0.74 19.09
C ASP A 224 -5.66 0.20 18.61
N PRO A 225 -4.76 1.07 18.08
CA PRO A 225 -3.48 0.65 17.55
C PRO A 225 -2.48 0.24 18.64
N ALA A 226 -2.63 0.71 19.87
CA ALA A 226 -1.78 0.33 21.00
C ALA A 226 -2.20 -1.04 21.54
N ALA A 227 -3.49 -1.27 21.75
CA ALA A 227 -4.03 -2.54 22.24
C ALA A 227 -3.76 -3.70 21.26
N SER A 228 -3.82 -3.44 19.94
CA SER A 228 -3.48 -4.41 18.88
C SER A 228 -1.97 -4.54 18.62
N ARG A 229 -1.12 -3.77 19.31
CA ARG A 229 0.34 -3.67 19.07
C ARG A 229 0.72 -3.15 17.66
N LEU A 230 -0.24 -2.65 16.91
CA LEU A 230 -0.02 -2.12 15.58
C LEU A 230 0.87 -0.87 15.62
N GLN A 231 0.67 0.01 16.62
CA GLN A 231 1.47 1.23 16.79
C GLN A 231 2.95 0.90 17.03
N GLU A 232 3.24 -0.10 17.85
CA GLU A 232 4.61 -0.58 18.10
C GLU A 232 5.23 -1.15 16.81
N ALA A 233 4.49 -2.02 16.11
CA ALA A 233 4.97 -2.64 14.87
C ALA A 233 5.22 -1.59 13.77
N TYR A 234 4.34 -0.58 13.65
CA TYR A 234 4.54 0.51 12.69
C TYR A 234 5.76 1.36 13.06
N ALA A 235 5.91 1.74 14.33
CA ALA A 235 7.02 2.55 14.79
C ALA A 235 8.38 1.87 14.55
N ALA A 236 8.45 0.55 14.79
CA ALA A 236 9.67 -0.22 14.57
C ALA A 236 10.13 -0.24 13.09
N GLY A 237 9.18 -0.18 12.14
CA GLY A 237 9.48 -0.15 10.69
C GLY A 237 9.47 1.24 10.07
N CYS A 238 9.17 2.30 10.83
CA CYS A 238 8.94 3.64 10.28
C CYS A 238 10.23 4.44 10.13
N ALA A 239 10.73 4.58 8.91
CA ALA A 239 11.91 5.39 8.60
C ALA A 239 11.69 6.91 8.79
N THR A 240 10.46 7.37 9.02
CA THR A 240 10.18 8.79 9.25
C THR A 240 10.45 9.20 10.70
N LEU A 241 10.23 8.31 11.67
CA LEU A 241 10.41 8.61 13.08
C LEU A 241 11.91 8.84 13.42
N GLY A 242 12.16 9.81 14.30
CA GLY A 242 13.50 10.24 14.69
C GLY A 242 14.22 11.11 13.64
N ARG A 243 13.55 11.46 12.54
CA ARG A 243 14.14 12.33 11.50
C ARG A 243 13.57 13.73 11.56
N THR A 244 14.40 14.71 11.20
CA THR A 244 13.90 16.05 10.86
C THR A 244 13.14 15.96 9.54
N VAL A 245 11.92 16.44 9.55
CA VAL A 245 11.01 16.40 8.39
C VAL A 245 10.49 17.79 8.09
N ARG A 246 10.16 18.00 6.83
CA ARG A 246 9.32 19.09 6.38
C ARG A 246 7.97 18.51 5.95
N ALA A 247 6.91 18.87 6.66
CA ALA A 247 5.55 18.53 6.32
C ALA A 247 4.93 19.67 5.50
N VAL A 248 4.52 19.37 4.28
CA VAL A 248 3.75 20.29 3.43
C VAL A 248 2.27 20.02 3.72
N LEU A 249 1.63 20.97 4.38
CA LEU A 249 0.24 20.89 4.82
C LEU A 249 -0.71 21.51 3.78
N PRO A 250 -2.03 21.23 3.86
CA PRO A 250 -3.00 21.91 3.01
C PRO A 250 -2.90 23.43 3.12
N GLY A 251 -3.00 24.12 1.96
CA GLY A 251 -2.86 25.58 1.87
C GLY A 251 -1.41 26.05 1.88
N ASP A 252 -0.50 25.24 1.35
CA ASP A 252 0.95 25.52 1.16
C ASP A 252 1.67 25.95 2.46
N ARG A 253 1.13 25.54 3.61
CA ARG A 253 1.80 25.76 4.88
C ARG A 253 2.86 24.67 5.09
N GLU A 254 4.01 25.07 5.58
CA GLU A 254 5.09 24.15 5.91
C GLU A 254 5.28 24.07 7.43
N LEU A 255 5.56 22.88 7.91
CA LEU A 255 5.97 22.60 9.28
C LEU A 255 7.29 21.84 9.25
N VAL A 256 8.31 22.39 9.89
CA VAL A 256 9.63 21.73 10.01
C VAL A 256 9.88 21.36 11.47
N GLY A 257 10.30 20.15 11.72
CA GLY A 257 10.61 19.64 13.05
C GLY A 257 10.96 18.16 13.05
N GLU A 258 11.14 17.59 14.22
CA GLU A 258 11.42 16.17 14.40
C GLU A 258 10.12 15.38 14.44
N ALA A 259 10.07 14.31 13.64
CA ALA A 259 8.97 13.34 13.65
C ALA A 259 9.14 12.38 14.84
N VAL A 260 8.39 12.59 15.91
CA VAL A 260 8.62 11.89 17.20
C VAL A 260 7.71 10.70 17.44
N ALA A 261 6.51 10.68 16.85
CA ALA A 261 5.54 9.60 17.05
C ALA A 261 4.49 9.55 15.95
N VAL A 262 3.74 8.45 15.89
CA VAL A 262 2.43 8.38 15.24
C VAL A 262 1.39 8.19 16.34
N ASP A 263 0.39 9.08 16.41
CA ASP A 263 -0.60 9.07 17.47
C ASP A 263 -1.71 8.01 17.28
N GLY A 264 -2.62 7.95 18.24
CA GLY A 264 -3.72 6.99 18.23
C GLY A 264 -4.66 7.10 17.02
N ASP A 265 -4.66 8.20 16.29
CA ASP A 265 -5.47 8.44 15.08
C ASP A 265 -4.67 8.24 13.78
N GLY A 266 -3.40 7.79 13.87
CA GLY A 266 -2.52 7.58 12.72
C GLY A 266 -1.85 8.87 12.21
N ARG A 267 -1.92 9.97 12.97
CA ARG A 267 -1.28 11.23 12.60
C ARG A 267 0.18 11.26 13.02
N LEU A 268 1.04 11.82 12.17
CA LEU A 268 2.43 12.06 12.51
C LEU A 268 2.54 13.22 13.51
N VAL A 269 3.19 12.99 14.62
CA VAL A 269 3.48 14.05 15.60
C VAL A 269 4.86 14.63 15.31
N VAL A 270 4.89 15.90 14.95
CA VAL A 270 6.11 16.66 14.67
C VAL A 270 6.37 17.64 15.81
N THR A 271 7.55 17.59 16.40
CA THR A 271 7.99 18.55 17.43
C THR A 271 8.84 19.62 16.75
N THR A 272 8.43 20.87 16.85
CA THR A 272 9.14 22.04 16.31
C THR A 272 10.25 22.49 17.25
N GLU A 273 11.12 23.40 16.81
CA GLU A 273 12.28 23.89 17.56
C GLU A 273 11.90 24.54 18.91
N ASP A 274 10.73 25.17 18.99
CA ASP A 274 10.16 25.73 20.21
C ASP A 274 9.59 24.68 21.19
N GLY A 275 9.69 23.38 20.84
CA GLY A 275 9.21 22.27 21.63
C GLY A 275 7.70 21.99 21.49
N ALA A 276 6.98 22.73 20.64
CA ALA A 276 5.56 22.49 20.40
C ALA A 276 5.34 21.21 19.60
N ARG A 277 4.29 20.44 19.95
CA ARG A 277 3.90 19.19 19.27
C ARG A 277 2.70 19.42 18.36
N HIS A 278 2.87 19.09 17.09
CA HIS A 278 1.88 19.29 16.05
C HIS A 278 1.45 17.96 15.43
N PRO A 279 0.20 17.50 15.65
CA PRO A 279 -0.32 16.31 14.99
C PRO A 279 -0.66 16.63 13.52
N VAL A 280 -0.01 15.94 12.58
CA VAL A 280 -0.20 16.08 11.13
C VAL A 280 -1.03 14.93 10.62
N GLY A 281 -2.29 15.17 10.22
CA GLY A 281 -3.21 14.14 9.71
C GLY A 281 -3.17 13.97 8.20
N ALA A 282 -2.70 14.99 7.46
CA ALA A 282 -2.56 14.96 6.01
C ALA A 282 -1.41 15.87 5.59
N GLY A 283 -0.69 15.50 4.56
CA GLY A 283 0.41 16.26 4.00
C GLY A 283 1.41 15.37 3.27
N ASP A 284 2.36 15.99 2.59
CA ASP A 284 3.54 15.34 2.06
C ASP A 284 4.71 15.51 3.04
N ILE A 285 5.42 14.42 3.28
CA ILE A 285 6.59 14.44 4.15
C ILE A 285 7.87 14.34 3.32
N VAL A 286 8.73 15.32 3.51
CA VAL A 286 10.09 15.32 2.99
C VAL A 286 11.04 15.08 4.15
N HIS A 287 11.84 14.01 4.08
CA HIS A 287 12.92 13.78 5.03
C HIS A 287 14.04 14.80 4.73
N LEU A 288 14.38 15.63 5.72
CA LEU A 288 15.49 16.56 5.60
C LEU A 288 16.79 15.81 5.96
N ARG A 289 17.83 16.03 5.17
CA ARG A 289 19.18 15.54 5.53
C ARG A 289 19.77 16.54 6.51
N PRO A 290 20.53 16.09 7.53
CA PRO A 290 21.35 17.01 8.30
C PRO A 290 22.25 17.80 7.36
N VAL A 291 22.32 19.11 7.52
CA VAL A 291 23.32 19.94 6.84
C VAL A 291 24.63 19.61 7.53
N ALA A 292 25.59 19.03 6.77
CA ALA A 292 26.93 18.70 7.24
C ALA A 292 27.73 19.96 7.52
#